data_e649b7306c6b19b7156adb233f32c39f
#
_entry.id   e649b7306c6b19b7156adb233f32c39f
#
_cell.length_a   1.000
_cell.length_b   1.000
_cell.length_c   1.000
_cell.angle_alpha   90.00
_cell.angle_beta   90.00
_cell.angle_gamma   90.00
#
_symmetry.space_group_name_H-M   'P 1'
#
loop_
_entity.id
_entity.type
_entity.pdbx_description
1 polymer ?
#
loop_
_entity_poly.entity_id
_entity_poly.type
_entity_poly.pdbx_seq_one_letter_code
_entity_poly.pdbx_strand_id
1 'polypeptide(L)'
;MSGRLEGKVALVTAAGQGIGRAIAEKFAAEGARLIATDLDPNKPQGLRGKLRKLDVRAQDDIEAFARDISREFGPLDVLVNCAGYVHQGTVLDCADKDWDFSVDLNVKSMHRMIMTFLPGMLEKKKGSIVNIASAVSSIRGVPNRYVYGATKAAVIGLTKAVAADFIKQGIRCNAVCPGTIESPSLGDRINAVSQESGRSLDLVRQDFVARQPMGRLGTPEEVAWLALFLASDESGYITGHAHLVDGGMAL
;
A
#
# COMPACT_ATOMS: atom_id res chain seq x y z
N MET A 1 -3.53 3.01 28.48
CA MET A 1 -4.26 2.05 27.59
C MET A 1 -3.23 1.41 26.69
N SER A 2 -3.27 0.10 26.50
CA SER A 2 -2.42 -0.58 25.52
C SER A 2 -2.75 -0.08 24.11
N GLY A 3 -1.75 -0.01 23.21
CA GLY A 3 -1.96 0.40 21.84
C GLY A 3 -2.84 -0.61 21.06
N ARG A 4 -3.46 -0.17 19.97
CA ARG A 4 -4.37 -0.99 19.14
C ARG A 4 -3.69 -2.18 18.47
N LEU A 5 -2.34 -2.14 18.35
CA LEU A 5 -1.49 -3.20 17.79
C LEU A 5 -0.49 -3.76 18.82
N GLU A 6 -0.76 -3.59 20.12
CA GLU A 6 0.14 -4.01 21.18
C GLU A 6 0.61 -5.46 21.00
N GLY A 7 1.92 -5.65 20.89
CA GLY A 7 2.57 -6.96 20.74
C GLY A 7 2.41 -7.63 19.36
N LYS A 8 1.59 -7.11 18.44
CA LYS A 8 1.43 -7.67 17.09
C LYS A 8 2.68 -7.46 16.25
N VAL A 9 3.10 -8.49 15.53
CA VAL A 9 4.19 -8.43 14.55
C VAL A 9 3.63 -7.91 13.23
N ALA A 10 4.05 -6.71 12.82
CA ALA A 10 3.54 -6.04 11.64
C ALA A 10 4.66 -5.73 10.63
N LEU A 11 4.46 -6.11 9.38
CA LEU A 11 5.35 -5.79 8.26
C LEU A 11 4.69 -4.74 7.36
N VAL A 12 5.42 -3.66 7.06
CA VAL A 12 5.01 -2.60 6.13
C VAL A 12 6.06 -2.44 5.02
N THR A 13 5.65 -2.61 3.77
CA THR A 13 6.55 -2.42 2.60
C THR A 13 6.52 -0.98 2.10
N ALA A 14 7.61 -0.53 1.44
CA ALA A 14 7.80 0.84 0.97
C ALA A 14 7.57 1.88 2.08
N ALA A 15 8.14 1.61 3.26
CA ALA A 15 7.97 2.42 4.47
C ALA A 15 8.95 3.62 4.55
N GLY A 16 9.70 3.89 3.50
CA GLY A 16 10.70 4.96 3.48
C GLY A 16 10.09 6.36 3.41
N GLN A 17 8.90 6.51 2.81
CA GLN A 17 8.24 7.79 2.59
C GLN A 17 6.72 7.65 2.39
N GLY A 18 6.01 8.78 2.37
CA GLY A 18 4.59 8.86 2.02
C GLY A 18 3.69 7.96 2.86
N ILE A 19 2.74 7.29 2.21
CA ILE A 19 1.73 6.44 2.85
C ILE A 19 2.37 5.31 3.67
N GLY A 20 3.34 4.60 3.11
CA GLY A 20 4.00 3.49 3.81
C GLY A 20 4.70 3.93 5.09
N ARG A 21 5.36 5.11 5.06
CA ARG A 21 5.99 5.70 6.24
C ARG A 21 4.96 6.08 7.31
N ALA A 22 3.90 6.76 6.93
CA ALA A 22 2.85 7.15 7.88
C ALA A 22 2.17 5.93 8.54
N ILE A 23 1.94 4.85 7.77
CA ILE A 23 1.42 3.58 8.32
C ILE A 23 2.41 2.99 9.32
N ALA A 24 3.70 2.91 8.96
CA ALA A 24 4.72 2.36 9.83
C ALA A 24 4.88 3.14 11.14
N GLU A 25 4.91 4.49 11.07
CA GLU A 25 4.96 5.37 12.24
C GLU A 25 3.73 5.17 13.14
N LYS A 26 2.54 5.11 12.54
CA LYS A 26 1.29 4.89 13.27
C LYS A 26 1.27 3.52 13.95
N PHE A 27 1.70 2.46 13.27
CA PHE A 27 1.74 1.12 13.83
C PHE A 27 2.72 1.02 15.00
N ALA A 28 3.90 1.64 14.87
CA ALA A 28 4.88 1.70 15.97
C ALA A 28 4.34 2.47 17.19
N ALA A 29 3.64 3.57 16.97
CA ALA A 29 3.01 4.36 18.04
C ALA A 29 1.89 3.59 18.77
N GLU A 30 1.26 2.63 18.08
CA GLU A 30 0.19 1.79 18.60
C GLU A 30 0.68 0.43 19.14
N GLY A 31 1.99 0.30 19.44
CA GLY A 31 2.57 -0.83 20.15
C GLY A 31 2.93 -2.03 19.27
N ALA A 32 2.92 -1.90 17.93
CA ALA A 32 3.33 -2.99 17.06
C ALA A 32 4.84 -3.27 17.17
N ARG A 33 5.21 -4.55 17.13
CA ARG A 33 6.57 -5.00 16.82
C ARG A 33 6.78 -4.81 15.32
N LEU A 34 7.17 -3.57 14.95
CA LEU A 34 7.20 -3.12 13.57
C LEU A 34 8.44 -3.62 12.82
N ILE A 35 8.21 -4.15 11.63
CA ILE A 35 9.19 -4.43 10.59
C ILE A 35 8.85 -3.54 9.40
N ALA A 36 9.72 -2.58 9.10
CA ALA A 36 9.56 -1.65 8.00
C ALA A 36 10.57 -1.97 6.90
N THR A 37 10.13 -2.00 5.63
CA THR A 37 11.03 -2.26 4.50
C THR A 37 10.94 -1.19 3.45
N ASP A 38 12.06 -0.92 2.79
CA ASP A 38 12.16 -0.08 1.60
C ASP A 38 13.28 -0.61 0.70
N LEU A 39 13.25 -0.26 -0.59
CA LEU A 39 14.36 -0.55 -1.50
C LEU A 39 15.62 0.22 -1.09
N ASP A 40 15.45 1.46 -0.62
CA ASP A 40 16.51 2.28 -0.06
C ASP A 40 16.46 2.20 1.49
N PRO A 41 17.40 1.50 2.13
CA PRO A 41 17.41 1.31 3.58
C PRO A 41 17.69 2.59 4.37
N ASN A 42 18.12 3.67 3.70
CA ASN A 42 18.42 4.96 4.35
C ASN A 42 17.18 5.85 4.48
N LYS A 43 16.12 5.61 3.71
CA LYS A 43 14.90 6.42 3.72
C LYS A 43 14.11 6.36 5.03
N PRO A 44 13.95 5.20 5.70
CA PRO A 44 13.16 5.12 6.92
C PRO A 44 13.87 5.64 8.19
N GLN A 45 14.82 6.56 8.10
CA GLN A 45 15.53 7.10 9.26
C GLN A 45 14.56 7.68 10.32
N GLY A 46 14.87 7.44 11.59
CA GLY A 46 14.06 7.91 12.72
C GLY A 46 12.80 7.09 13.00
N LEU A 47 12.48 6.06 12.18
CA LEU A 47 11.36 5.19 12.43
C LEU A 47 11.64 4.24 13.61
N ARG A 48 10.69 4.13 14.54
CA ARG A 48 10.77 3.12 15.62
C ARG A 48 10.41 1.76 15.04
N GLY A 49 11.34 0.79 15.14
CA GLY A 49 11.14 -0.57 14.64
C GLY A 49 12.37 -1.12 13.94
N LYS A 50 12.23 -2.33 13.36
CA LYS A 50 13.31 -2.97 12.60
C LYS A 50 13.24 -2.50 11.15
N LEU A 51 14.30 -1.83 10.71
CA LEU A 51 14.43 -1.37 9.32
C LEU A 51 15.23 -2.39 8.52
N ARG A 52 14.74 -2.74 7.32
CA ARG A 52 15.37 -3.71 6.42
C ARG A 52 15.26 -3.25 4.96
N LYS A 53 16.32 -3.51 4.20
CA LYS A 53 16.25 -3.43 2.74
C LYS A 53 15.45 -4.61 2.20
N LEU A 54 14.53 -4.35 1.25
CA LEU A 54 13.81 -5.39 0.54
C LEU A 54 13.39 -4.89 -0.84
N ASP A 55 13.79 -5.62 -1.90
CA ASP A 55 13.16 -5.47 -3.22
C ASP A 55 11.98 -6.45 -3.30
N VAL A 56 10.76 -5.92 -3.25
CA VAL A 56 9.52 -6.72 -3.32
C VAL A 56 9.28 -7.34 -4.70
N ARG A 57 10.13 -7.05 -5.70
CA ARG A 57 10.09 -7.70 -7.02
C ARG A 57 10.97 -8.93 -7.10
N ALA A 58 11.93 -9.07 -6.19
CA ALA A 58 12.87 -10.18 -6.16
C ALA A 58 12.37 -11.29 -5.23
N GLN A 59 11.93 -12.42 -5.80
CA GLN A 59 11.37 -13.54 -5.02
C GLN A 59 12.40 -14.10 -4.02
N ASP A 60 13.65 -14.28 -4.44
CA ASP A 60 14.71 -14.81 -3.59
C ASP A 60 15.01 -13.90 -2.39
N ASP A 61 14.98 -12.57 -2.59
CA ASP A 61 15.14 -11.59 -1.52
C ASP A 61 13.99 -11.69 -0.51
N ILE A 62 12.74 -11.84 -1.00
CA ILE A 62 11.56 -11.98 -0.14
C ILE A 62 11.65 -13.25 0.69
N GLU A 63 12.05 -14.37 0.10
CA GLU A 63 12.19 -15.64 0.82
C GLU A 63 13.33 -15.63 1.85
N ALA A 64 14.49 -15.05 1.51
CA ALA A 64 15.58 -14.88 2.45
C ALA A 64 15.16 -13.98 3.63
N PHE A 65 14.53 -12.85 3.31
CA PHE A 65 13.98 -11.94 4.30
C PHE A 65 12.95 -12.61 5.21
N ALA A 66 12.03 -13.41 4.65
CA ALA A 66 11.00 -14.11 5.43
C ALA A 66 11.59 -15.12 6.40
N ARG A 67 12.63 -15.86 5.99
CA ARG A 67 13.36 -16.78 6.89
C ARG A 67 13.96 -16.04 8.09
N ASP A 68 14.60 -14.89 7.86
CA ASP A 68 15.23 -14.10 8.90
C ASP A 68 14.18 -13.51 9.87
N ILE A 69 13.10 -12.95 9.32
CA ILE A 69 12.02 -12.38 10.12
C ILE A 69 11.30 -13.43 10.95
N SER A 70 11.03 -14.61 10.37
CA SER A 70 10.38 -15.70 11.10
C SER A 70 11.22 -16.19 12.29
N ARG A 71 12.55 -16.22 12.16
CA ARG A 71 13.45 -16.59 13.28
C ARG A 71 13.47 -15.53 14.39
N GLU A 72 13.41 -14.24 14.03
CA GLU A 72 13.54 -13.13 15.00
C GLU A 72 12.19 -12.78 15.66
N PHE A 73 11.10 -12.79 14.91
CA PHE A 73 9.79 -12.27 15.34
C PHE A 73 8.71 -13.34 15.43
N GLY A 74 8.89 -14.47 14.78
CA GLY A 74 7.83 -15.44 14.53
C GLY A 74 6.93 -15.03 13.35
N PRO A 75 5.79 -15.73 13.17
CA PRO A 75 4.84 -15.41 12.09
C PRO A 75 4.23 -14.03 12.23
N LEU A 76 3.98 -13.35 11.10
CA LEU A 76 3.32 -12.05 11.08
C LEU A 76 1.87 -12.12 11.59
N ASP A 77 1.43 -11.06 12.25
CA ASP A 77 0.01 -10.76 12.54
C ASP A 77 -0.58 -9.85 11.47
N VAL A 78 0.24 -8.95 10.91
CA VAL A 78 -0.18 -7.94 9.94
C VAL A 78 0.82 -7.84 8.79
N LEU A 79 0.33 -7.86 7.56
CA LEU A 79 1.09 -7.56 6.34
C LEU A 79 0.46 -6.36 5.64
N VAL A 80 1.21 -5.28 5.45
CA VAL A 80 0.81 -4.12 4.65
C VAL A 80 1.63 -4.06 3.37
N ASN A 81 0.97 -4.29 2.24
CA ASN A 81 1.54 -4.16 0.91
C ASN A 81 1.32 -2.74 0.40
N CYS A 82 2.34 -1.87 0.53
CA CYS A 82 2.27 -0.47 0.15
C CYS A 82 3.14 -0.11 -1.06
N ALA A 83 4.08 -0.97 -1.45
CA ALA A 83 4.92 -0.72 -2.63
C ALA A 83 4.06 -0.56 -3.89
N GLY A 84 4.41 0.43 -4.72
CA GLY A 84 3.69 0.70 -5.95
C GLY A 84 4.24 1.88 -6.73
N TYR A 85 3.88 1.94 -8.01
CA TYR A 85 4.29 2.95 -8.97
C TYR A 85 3.08 3.46 -9.74
N VAL A 86 3.06 4.77 -10.01
CA VAL A 86 2.01 5.43 -10.80
C VAL A 86 2.54 5.73 -12.19
N HIS A 87 2.25 4.85 -13.16
CA HIS A 87 2.51 5.14 -14.57
C HIS A 87 1.54 6.24 -15.06
N GLN A 88 2.05 7.13 -15.89
CA GLN A 88 1.30 8.22 -16.49
C GLN A 88 1.26 8.04 -18.00
N GLY A 89 0.07 7.99 -18.59
CA GLY A 89 -0.15 7.81 -20.02
C GLY A 89 -1.48 7.13 -20.33
N THR A 90 -1.87 7.24 -21.60
CA THR A 90 -2.99 6.52 -22.19
C THR A 90 -2.56 5.11 -22.64
N VAL A 91 -3.48 4.35 -23.26
CA VAL A 91 -3.14 3.06 -23.87
C VAL A 91 -2.12 3.20 -25.01
N LEU A 92 -2.12 4.32 -25.69
CA LEU A 92 -1.21 4.59 -26.81
C LEU A 92 0.21 4.96 -26.35
N ASP A 93 0.36 5.42 -25.12
CA ASP A 93 1.62 5.86 -24.51
C ASP A 93 2.26 4.77 -23.63
N CYS A 94 1.58 3.64 -23.43
CA CYS A 94 2.02 2.56 -22.55
C CYS A 94 2.76 1.48 -23.35
N ALA A 95 4.08 1.55 -23.41
CA ALA A 95 4.88 0.48 -23.99
C ALA A 95 4.83 -0.80 -23.13
N ASP A 96 5.11 -1.97 -23.75
CA ASP A 96 5.10 -3.27 -23.06
C ASP A 96 5.99 -3.27 -21.80
N LYS A 97 7.17 -2.66 -21.87
CA LYS A 97 8.08 -2.52 -20.72
C LYS A 97 7.45 -1.76 -19.53
N ASP A 98 6.63 -0.75 -19.81
CA ASP A 98 5.96 0.06 -18.77
C ASP A 98 4.78 -0.69 -18.19
N TRP A 99 4.08 -1.46 -19.02
CA TRP A 99 3.06 -2.40 -18.59
C TRP A 99 3.64 -3.47 -17.68
N ASP A 100 4.69 -4.16 -18.13
CA ASP A 100 5.33 -5.26 -17.39
C ASP A 100 5.89 -4.79 -16.05
N PHE A 101 6.57 -3.64 -16.03
CA PHE A 101 7.07 -3.03 -14.79
C PHE A 101 5.93 -2.68 -13.83
N SER A 102 4.85 -2.08 -14.35
CA SER A 102 3.69 -1.70 -13.52
C SER A 102 2.99 -2.94 -12.93
N VAL A 103 2.82 -3.99 -13.70
CA VAL A 103 2.24 -5.27 -13.24
C VAL A 103 3.18 -5.94 -12.23
N ASP A 104 4.48 -5.99 -12.50
CA ASP A 104 5.45 -6.62 -11.61
C ASP A 104 5.49 -5.93 -10.25
N LEU A 105 5.56 -4.58 -10.22
CA LEU A 105 5.65 -3.84 -8.97
C LEU A 105 4.29 -3.70 -8.26
N ASN A 106 3.17 -3.42 -8.98
CA ASN A 106 1.90 -3.13 -8.32
C ASN A 106 1.09 -4.38 -7.96
N VAL A 107 1.29 -5.49 -8.69
CA VAL A 107 0.47 -6.71 -8.54
C VAL A 107 1.30 -7.90 -8.10
N LYS A 108 2.33 -8.27 -8.89
CA LYS A 108 3.14 -9.47 -8.58
C LYS A 108 3.90 -9.33 -7.27
N SER A 109 4.35 -8.13 -6.91
CA SER A 109 4.98 -7.90 -5.60
C SER A 109 4.05 -8.29 -4.45
N MET A 110 2.78 -7.87 -4.51
CA MET A 110 1.80 -8.20 -3.47
C MET A 110 1.49 -9.70 -3.45
N HIS A 111 1.38 -10.33 -4.63
CA HIS A 111 1.23 -11.78 -4.74
C HIS A 111 2.41 -12.50 -4.05
N ARG A 112 3.66 -12.13 -4.37
CA ARG A 112 4.86 -12.76 -3.78
C ARG A 112 4.90 -12.58 -2.26
N MET A 113 4.63 -11.38 -1.76
CA MET A 113 4.59 -11.11 -0.32
C MET A 113 3.50 -11.93 0.38
N ILE A 114 2.29 -11.97 -0.18
CA ILE A 114 1.19 -12.76 0.40
C ILE A 114 1.55 -14.25 0.37
N MET A 115 1.99 -14.79 -0.77
CA MET A 115 2.38 -16.19 -0.91
C MET A 115 3.43 -16.61 0.13
N THR A 116 4.39 -15.72 0.40
CA THR A 116 5.51 -16.02 1.32
C THR A 116 5.09 -15.95 2.79
N PHE A 117 4.26 -14.99 3.20
CA PHE A 117 3.94 -14.76 4.61
C PHE A 117 2.63 -15.39 5.07
N LEU A 118 1.71 -15.69 4.17
CA LEU A 118 0.42 -16.30 4.48
C LEU A 118 0.52 -17.66 5.21
N PRO A 119 1.43 -18.58 4.84
CA PRO A 119 1.56 -19.86 5.56
C PRO A 119 1.73 -19.71 7.07
N GLY A 120 2.61 -18.79 7.53
CA GLY A 120 2.78 -18.54 8.96
C GLY A 120 1.55 -17.91 9.63
N MET A 121 0.77 -17.10 8.91
CA MET A 121 -0.52 -16.60 9.43
C MET A 121 -1.55 -17.72 9.56
N LEU A 122 -1.56 -18.66 8.61
CA LEU A 122 -2.46 -19.82 8.65
C LEU A 122 -2.15 -20.76 9.82
N GLU A 123 -0.88 -20.99 10.15
CA GLU A 123 -0.47 -21.75 11.35
C GLU A 123 -1.02 -21.12 12.64
N LYS A 124 -1.02 -19.77 12.72
CA LYS A 124 -1.61 -19.02 13.84
C LYS A 124 -3.13 -18.98 13.80
N LYS A 125 -3.77 -19.33 12.67
CA LYS A 125 -5.19 -19.14 12.39
C LYS A 125 -5.65 -17.70 12.65
N LYS A 126 -4.77 -16.74 12.41
CA LYS A 126 -5.01 -15.30 12.61
C LYS A 126 -4.06 -14.47 11.73
N GLY A 127 -4.63 -13.55 10.95
CA GLY A 127 -3.83 -12.63 10.15
C GLY A 127 -4.66 -11.50 9.56
N SER A 128 -4.04 -10.34 9.37
CA SER A 128 -4.64 -9.22 8.64
C SER A 128 -3.72 -8.76 7.52
N ILE A 129 -4.21 -8.80 6.29
CA ILE A 129 -3.51 -8.33 5.10
C ILE A 129 -4.19 -7.03 4.64
N VAL A 130 -3.41 -5.97 4.48
CA VAL A 130 -3.87 -4.66 4.00
C VAL A 130 -3.10 -4.32 2.72
N ASN A 131 -3.81 -4.25 1.60
CA ASN A 131 -3.23 -3.92 0.30
C ASN A 131 -3.55 -2.47 -0.07
N ILE A 132 -2.55 -1.66 -0.38
CA ILE A 132 -2.76 -0.28 -0.84
C ILE A 132 -3.09 -0.30 -2.34
N ALA A 133 -4.40 -0.23 -2.64
CA ALA A 133 -4.93 -0.09 -3.99
C ALA A 133 -5.00 1.40 -4.39
N SER A 134 -6.12 1.86 -4.95
CA SER A 134 -6.38 3.26 -5.30
C SER A 134 -7.86 3.47 -5.61
N ALA A 135 -8.39 4.68 -5.43
CA ALA A 135 -9.65 5.09 -6.02
C ALA A 135 -9.61 5.00 -7.56
N VAL A 136 -8.43 5.26 -8.15
CA VAL A 136 -8.15 5.03 -9.58
C VAL A 136 -7.91 3.53 -9.83
N SER A 137 -9.00 2.82 -10.15
CA SER A 137 -9.03 1.37 -10.28
C SER A 137 -10.33 0.94 -10.97
N SER A 138 -10.90 -0.20 -10.60
CA SER A 138 -12.28 -0.60 -10.94
C SER A 138 -13.36 0.31 -10.31
N ILE A 139 -12.97 1.22 -9.41
CA ILE A 139 -13.87 2.16 -8.74
C ILE A 139 -14.08 3.40 -9.62
N ARG A 140 -12.98 4.03 -10.08
CA ARG A 140 -13.02 5.22 -10.91
C ARG A 140 -11.93 5.22 -11.97
N GLY A 141 -12.28 5.50 -13.22
CA GLY A 141 -11.34 5.82 -14.29
C GLY A 141 -10.87 7.29 -14.19
N VAL A 142 -9.57 7.50 -14.43
CA VAL A 142 -8.98 8.85 -14.51
C VAL A 142 -8.10 8.94 -15.76
N PRO A 143 -8.19 10.01 -16.55
CA PRO A 143 -7.35 10.19 -17.74
C PRO A 143 -5.87 10.02 -17.42
N ASN A 144 -5.10 9.50 -18.37
CA ASN A 144 -3.66 9.25 -18.27
C ASN A 144 -3.28 8.33 -17.09
N ARG A 145 -4.10 7.32 -16.78
CA ARG A 145 -3.86 6.31 -15.73
C ARG A 145 -4.16 4.89 -16.21
N TYR A 146 -3.92 4.62 -17.50
CA TYR A 146 -4.31 3.36 -18.14
C TYR A 146 -3.80 2.13 -17.38
N VAL A 147 -2.51 1.82 -17.43
CA VAL A 147 -1.96 0.64 -16.76
C VAL A 147 -2.02 0.75 -15.24
N TYR A 148 -1.86 1.96 -14.68
CA TYR A 148 -2.01 2.16 -13.24
C TYR A 148 -3.41 1.74 -12.74
N GLY A 149 -4.46 2.23 -13.39
CA GLY A 149 -5.85 1.86 -13.05
C GLY A 149 -6.08 0.35 -13.18
N ALA A 150 -5.60 -0.27 -14.25
CA ALA A 150 -5.70 -1.70 -14.47
C ALA A 150 -5.01 -2.51 -13.36
N THR A 151 -3.77 -2.13 -12.97
CA THR A 151 -3.05 -2.81 -11.89
C THR A 151 -3.73 -2.64 -10.53
N LYS A 152 -4.27 -1.45 -10.24
CA LYS A 152 -4.98 -1.21 -8.96
C LYS A 152 -6.36 -1.90 -8.91
N ALA A 153 -7.02 -2.10 -10.04
CA ALA A 153 -8.19 -2.97 -10.15
C ALA A 153 -7.83 -4.44 -9.87
N ALA A 154 -6.70 -4.92 -10.40
CA ALA A 154 -6.20 -6.26 -10.12
C ALA A 154 -5.91 -6.48 -8.61
N VAL A 155 -5.37 -5.46 -7.91
CA VAL A 155 -5.16 -5.52 -6.45
C VAL A 155 -6.48 -5.69 -5.68
N ILE A 156 -7.56 -5.03 -6.11
CA ILE A 156 -8.89 -5.22 -5.50
C ILE A 156 -9.38 -6.65 -5.73
N GLY A 157 -9.21 -7.19 -6.94
CA GLY A 157 -9.56 -8.58 -7.27
C GLY A 157 -8.77 -9.60 -6.43
N LEU A 158 -7.44 -9.44 -6.36
CA LEU A 158 -6.54 -10.26 -5.55
C LEU A 158 -6.96 -10.22 -4.06
N THR A 159 -7.28 -9.05 -3.53
CA THR A 159 -7.72 -8.87 -2.14
C THR A 159 -8.98 -9.69 -1.84
N LYS A 160 -9.97 -9.65 -2.73
CA LYS A 160 -11.22 -10.42 -2.60
C LYS A 160 -10.98 -11.93 -2.66
N ALA A 161 -10.12 -12.37 -3.59
CA ALA A 161 -9.79 -13.79 -3.75
C ALA A 161 -9.12 -14.34 -2.49
N VAL A 162 -8.08 -13.68 -1.98
CA VAL A 162 -7.39 -14.08 -0.74
C VAL A 162 -8.36 -14.11 0.45
N ALA A 163 -9.22 -13.11 0.57
CA ALA A 163 -10.22 -13.09 1.64
C ALA A 163 -11.19 -14.28 1.54
N ALA A 164 -11.70 -14.58 0.34
CA ALA A 164 -12.64 -15.68 0.11
C ALA A 164 -12.01 -17.05 0.42
N ASP A 165 -10.77 -17.26 -0.02
CA ASP A 165 -10.07 -18.54 0.15
C ASP A 165 -9.75 -18.84 1.62
N PHE A 166 -9.40 -17.82 2.43
CA PHE A 166 -8.79 -18.03 3.74
C PHE A 166 -9.59 -17.48 4.93
N ILE A 167 -10.81 -16.96 4.72
CA ILE A 167 -11.66 -16.42 5.80
C ILE A 167 -11.94 -17.46 6.90
N LYS A 168 -12.18 -18.72 6.53
CA LYS A 168 -12.45 -19.80 7.48
C LYS A 168 -11.24 -20.20 8.31
N GLN A 169 -10.04 -19.82 7.86
CA GLN A 169 -8.77 -20.02 8.57
C GLN A 169 -8.34 -18.80 9.39
N GLY A 170 -9.23 -17.81 9.58
CA GLY A 170 -8.95 -16.64 10.41
C GLY A 170 -8.13 -15.55 9.74
N ILE A 171 -8.05 -15.54 8.40
CA ILE A 171 -7.34 -14.50 7.65
C ILE A 171 -8.32 -13.46 7.13
N ARG A 172 -8.01 -12.20 7.37
CA ARG A 172 -8.70 -11.05 6.76
C ARG A 172 -7.78 -10.42 5.71
N CYS A 173 -8.35 -10.02 4.59
CA CYS A 173 -7.63 -9.31 3.54
C CYS A 173 -8.49 -8.17 3.02
N ASN A 174 -8.00 -6.93 3.12
CA ASN A 174 -8.74 -5.73 2.71
C ASN A 174 -7.86 -4.80 1.85
N ALA A 175 -8.48 -4.04 0.97
CA ALA A 175 -7.82 -3.02 0.18
C ALA A 175 -8.16 -1.62 0.73
N VAL A 176 -7.15 -0.78 0.89
CA VAL A 176 -7.31 0.66 1.09
C VAL A 176 -7.16 1.33 -0.27
N CYS A 177 -8.09 2.22 -0.61
CA CYS A 177 -8.18 2.88 -1.90
C CYS A 177 -8.07 4.41 -1.72
N PRO A 178 -6.84 4.96 -1.63
CA PRO A 178 -6.65 6.39 -1.50
C PRO A 178 -7.06 7.16 -2.77
N GLY A 179 -7.52 8.39 -2.58
CA GLY A 179 -7.58 9.42 -3.62
C GLY A 179 -6.20 10.01 -3.89
N THR A 180 -6.13 11.31 -4.17
CA THR A 180 -4.83 11.99 -4.33
C THR A 180 -4.29 12.39 -2.97
N ILE A 181 -3.16 11.78 -2.58
CA ILE A 181 -2.50 11.97 -1.28
C ILE A 181 -1.22 12.77 -1.45
N GLU A 182 -1.00 13.74 -0.55
CA GLU A 182 0.24 14.49 -0.46
C GLU A 182 1.42 13.53 -0.20
N SER A 183 2.41 13.56 -1.06
CA SER A 183 3.56 12.65 -0.96
C SER A 183 4.71 13.14 -1.84
N PRO A 184 5.98 12.75 -1.58
CA PRO A 184 7.09 13.03 -2.48
C PRO A 184 6.80 12.60 -3.92
N SER A 185 6.24 11.41 -4.12
CA SER A 185 5.84 10.89 -5.44
C SER A 185 4.77 11.75 -6.13
N LEU A 186 3.89 12.44 -5.40
CA LEU A 186 2.97 13.41 -5.99
C LEU A 186 3.73 14.67 -6.42
N GLY A 187 4.65 15.15 -5.60
CA GLY A 187 5.52 16.28 -5.95
C GLY A 187 6.29 16.05 -7.25
N ASP A 188 6.90 14.88 -7.39
CA ASP A 188 7.61 14.50 -8.62
C ASP A 188 6.69 14.50 -9.84
N ARG A 189 5.45 14.01 -9.70
CA ARG A 189 4.45 14.02 -10.78
C ARG A 189 3.96 15.42 -11.14
N ILE A 190 3.77 16.29 -10.15
CA ILE A 190 3.41 17.70 -10.39
C ILE A 190 4.55 18.40 -11.15
N ASN A 191 5.80 18.17 -10.74
CA ASN A 191 6.97 18.71 -11.42
C ASN A 191 7.06 18.22 -12.88
N ALA A 192 6.88 16.92 -13.11
CA ALA A 192 6.92 16.34 -14.46
C ALA A 192 5.84 16.96 -15.37
N VAL A 193 4.59 17.02 -14.89
CA VAL A 193 3.48 17.63 -15.67
C VAL A 193 3.71 19.12 -15.93
N SER A 194 4.26 19.85 -14.96
CA SER A 194 4.59 21.27 -15.13
C SER A 194 5.64 21.47 -16.22
N GLN A 195 6.71 20.67 -16.20
CA GLN A 195 7.77 20.72 -17.22
C GLN A 195 7.26 20.37 -18.61
N GLU A 196 6.46 19.32 -18.72
CA GLU A 196 5.92 18.82 -19.99
C GLU A 196 4.88 19.79 -20.61
N SER A 197 4.02 20.39 -19.77
CA SER A 197 2.95 21.26 -20.23
C SER A 197 3.30 22.76 -20.28
N GLY A 198 4.43 23.17 -19.71
CA GLY A 198 4.81 24.59 -19.56
C GLY A 198 3.93 25.37 -18.56
N ARG A 199 3.06 24.70 -17.78
CA ARG A 199 2.18 25.33 -16.78
C ARG A 199 2.90 25.48 -15.45
N SER A 200 2.51 26.49 -14.66
CA SER A 200 3.07 26.68 -13.32
C SER A 200 2.74 25.50 -12.39
N LEU A 201 3.61 25.23 -11.42
CA LEU A 201 3.42 24.18 -10.41
C LEU A 201 2.10 24.34 -9.66
N ASP A 202 1.71 25.58 -9.34
CA ASP A 202 0.47 25.87 -8.62
C ASP A 202 -0.78 25.50 -9.43
N LEU A 203 -0.79 25.82 -10.72
CA LEU A 203 -1.91 25.45 -11.61
C LEU A 203 -2.01 23.93 -11.77
N VAL A 204 -0.88 23.24 -11.93
CA VAL A 204 -0.88 21.77 -11.99
C VAL A 204 -1.35 21.17 -10.68
N ARG A 205 -0.88 21.71 -9.53
CA ARG A 205 -1.32 21.26 -8.21
C ARG A 205 -2.83 21.43 -8.01
N GLN A 206 -3.40 22.56 -8.46
CA GLN A 206 -4.84 22.80 -8.41
C GLN A 206 -5.63 21.75 -9.18
N ASP A 207 -5.15 21.28 -10.33
CA ASP A 207 -5.81 20.19 -11.08
C ASP A 207 -5.85 18.88 -10.27
N PHE A 208 -4.79 18.59 -9.48
CA PHE A 208 -4.79 17.44 -8.59
C PHE A 208 -5.75 17.61 -7.41
N VAL A 209 -5.84 18.82 -6.84
CA VAL A 209 -6.78 19.16 -5.76
C VAL A 209 -8.23 19.05 -6.25
N ALA A 210 -8.52 19.58 -7.45
CA ALA A 210 -9.88 19.60 -8.03
C ALA A 210 -10.48 18.21 -8.26
N ARG A 211 -9.68 17.14 -8.20
CA ARG A 211 -10.20 15.76 -8.30
C ARG A 211 -10.97 15.32 -7.07
N GLN A 212 -10.75 15.96 -5.93
CA GLN A 212 -11.39 15.67 -4.65
C GLN A 212 -12.43 16.74 -4.34
N PRO A 213 -13.75 16.39 -4.24
CA PRO A 213 -14.80 17.32 -3.84
C PRO A 213 -14.57 18.02 -2.50
N MET A 214 -13.79 17.42 -1.60
CA MET A 214 -13.38 18.07 -0.35
C MET A 214 -12.46 19.31 -0.55
N GLY A 215 -12.00 19.58 -1.78
CA GLY A 215 -11.21 20.79 -2.09
C GLY A 215 -9.78 20.79 -1.57
N ARG A 216 -9.25 19.63 -1.17
CA ARG A 216 -7.87 19.46 -0.71
C ARG A 216 -7.32 18.07 -1.07
N LEU A 217 -6.01 17.94 -1.02
CA LEU A 217 -5.35 16.64 -1.02
C LEU A 217 -5.55 15.94 0.32
N GLY A 218 -5.59 14.60 0.31
CA GLY A 218 -5.51 13.82 1.54
C GLY A 218 -4.08 13.79 2.07
N THR A 219 -3.93 13.48 3.36
CA THR A 219 -2.61 13.28 3.98
C THR A 219 -2.28 11.79 4.09
N PRO A 220 -0.98 11.42 4.15
CA PRO A 220 -0.58 10.05 4.43
C PRO A 220 -1.16 9.49 5.74
N GLU A 221 -1.31 10.35 6.76
CA GLU A 221 -1.84 10.00 8.07
C GLU A 221 -3.33 9.60 8.01
N GLU A 222 -4.13 10.26 7.14
CA GLU A 222 -5.53 9.88 6.93
C GLU A 222 -5.65 8.46 6.37
N VAL A 223 -4.74 8.06 5.48
CA VAL A 223 -4.65 6.68 4.98
C VAL A 223 -4.16 5.72 6.08
N ALA A 224 -3.19 6.15 6.88
CA ALA A 224 -2.62 5.35 7.96
C ALA A 224 -3.65 5.03 9.06
N TRP A 225 -4.60 5.93 9.34
CA TRP A 225 -5.67 5.65 10.30
C TRP A 225 -6.59 4.50 9.86
N LEU A 226 -6.94 4.45 8.56
CA LEU A 226 -7.74 3.34 8.04
C LEU A 226 -6.94 2.03 8.01
N ALA A 227 -5.66 2.09 7.60
CA ALA A 227 -4.78 0.93 7.62
C ALA A 227 -4.62 0.37 9.05
N LEU A 228 -4.48 1.23 10.07
CA LEU A 228 -4.43 0.85 11.47
C LEU A 228 -5.72 0.14 11.91
N PHE A 229 -6.89 0.71 11.58
CA PHE A 229 -8.18 0.11 11.88
C PHE A 229 -8.29 -1.29 11.27
N LEU A 230 -7.94 -1.45 9.99
CA LEU A 230 -8.00 -2.74 9.28
C LEU A 230 -6.98 -3.76 9.82
N ALA A 231 -5.85 -3.31 10.35
CA ALA A 231 -4.84 -4.15 11.00
C ALA A 231 -5.22 -4.58 12.41
N SER A 232 -6.06 -3.81 13.08
CA SER A 232 -6.47 -4.06 14.48
C SER A 232 -7.58 -5.10 14.61
N ASP A 233 -7.85 -5.55 15.84
CA ASP A 233 -8.95 -6.48 16.13
C ASP A 233 -10.32 -5.81 16.06
N GLU A 234 -10.39 -4.46 16.02
CA GLU A 234 -11.63 -3.69 15.87
C GLU A 234 -12.32 -3.95 14.53
N SER A 235 -11.56 -4.33 13.48
CA SER A 235 -12.07 -4.68 12.16
C SER A 235 -12.31 -6.19 11.99
N GLY A 236 -12.51 -6.93 13.09
CA GLY A 236 -12.64 -8.39 13.11
C GLY A 236 -13.74 -8.96 12.20
N TYR A 237 -14.76 -8.17 11.86
CA TYR A 237 -15.86 -8.57 10.96
C TYR A 237 -15.77 -7.96 9.55
N ILE A 238 -14.58 -7.43 9.17
CA ILE A 238 -14.37 -6.75 7.89
C ILE A 238 -13.29 -7.49 7.10
N THR A 239 -13.66 -8.04 5.94
CA THR A 239 -12.74 -8.71 5.01
C THR A 239 -13.28 -8.70 3.57
N GLY A 240 -12.38 -8.73 2.59
CA GLY A 240 -12.71 -8.79 1.17
C GLY A 240 -13.20 -7.48 0.56
N HIS A 241 -13.03 -6.35 1.25
CA HIS A 241 -13.56 -5.06 0.81
C HIS A 241 -12.50 -4.07 0.34
N ALA A 242 -12.92 -3.16 -0.54
CA ALA A 242 -12.18 -1.97 -0.97
C ALA A 242 -12.72 -0.76 -0.19
N HIS A 243 -11.88 -0.14 0.61
CA HIS A 243 -12.24 0.98 1.49
C HIS A 243 -11.64 2.28 0.95
N LEU A 244 -12.48 3.27 0.68
CA LEU A 244 -12.08 4.57 0.14
C LEU A 244 -11.57 5.51 1.24
N VAL A 245 -10.46 6.23 0.93
CA VAL A 245 -9.96 7.40 1.65
C VAL A 245 -9.61 8.42 0.58
N ASP A 246 -10.58 9.09 0.00
CA ASP A 246 -10.43 9.75 -1.30
C ASP A 246 -11.00 11.17 -1.39
N GLY A 247 -11.50 11.72 -0.28
CA GLY A 247 -12.09 13.06 -0.25
C GLY A 247 -13.29 13.24 -1.18
N GLY A 248 -14.02 12.13 -1.44
CA GLY A 248 -15.18 12.11 -2.32
C GLY A 248 -14.84 11.96 -3.81
N MET A 249 -13.59 11.63 -4.14
CA MET A 249 -13.13 11.49 -5.53
C MET A 249 -13.94 10.46 -6.33
N ALA A 250 -14.50 9.45 -5.69
CA ALA A 250 -15.27 8.38 -6.32
C ALA A 250 -16.80 8.56 -6.30
N LEU A 251 -17.27 9.72 -5.84
CA LEU A 251 -18.70 10.09 -5.88
C LEU A 251 -19.19 10.34 -7.31
#